data_0a51317baefc0f86a2eecc61c9d6085f
#
_entry.id   0a51317baefc0f86a2eecc61c9d6085f
#
_cell.length_a   1.000
_cell.length_b   1.000
_cell.length_c   1.000
_cell.angle_alpha   90.00
_cell.angle_beta   90.00
_cell.angle_gamma   90.00
#
_symmetry.space_group_name_H-M   'P 1'
#
loop_
_entity.id
_entity.type
_entity.pdbx_description
1 polymer ?
#
loop_
_entity_poly.entity_id
_entity_poly.type
_entity_poly.pdbx_seq_one_letter_code
_entity_poly.pdbx_strand_id
1 'polypeptide(L)'
;MKNRIIIPVLFLCILIACTGCTAPQGTSPGTGTAAGTQAQQAGANLVPGQTDKVPDYNAVTVDVGEKEYNGIITVTFQGGMGQIHVKKIDVKMTKNDGTVQTATVGTKKGDFAELQGTRGEGSLRGQPDRVEVSVTMDNGQTYKVVDVLREYRSRG
;
A
#
# COMPACT_ATOMS: atom_id res chain seq x y z
N MET A 1 -16.05 -28.40 -33.07
CA MET A 1 -16.06 -29.54 -32.13
C MET A 1 -15.82 -29.01 -30.72
N LYS A 2 -16.84 -29.15 -29.86
CA LYS A 2 -16.85 -28.58 -28.50
C LYS A 2 -16.31 -29.62 -27.52
N ASN A 3 -15.19 -29.35 -26.85
CA ASN A 3 -14.80 -30.14 -25.69
C ASN A 3 -15.10 -29.34 -24.42
N ARG A 4 -16.18 -29.71 -23.75
CA ARG A 4 -16.51 -29.27 -22.39
C ARG A 4 -15.90 -30.31 -21.42
N ILE A 5 -14.87 -29.92 -20.72
CA ILE A 5 -14.33 -30.69 -19.59
C ILE A 5 -15.04 -30.20 -18.33
N ILE A 6 -15.90 -31.05 -17.78
CA ILE A 6 -16.58 -30.84 -16.50
C ILE A 6 -15.69 -31.52 -15.44
N ILE A 7 -15.14 -30.73 -14.54
CA ILE A 7 -14.38 -31.22 -13.37
C ILE A 7 -15.34 -31.20 -12.17
N PRO A 8 -15.65 -32.34 -11.53
CA PRO A 8 -16.44 -32.35 -10.31
C PRO A 8 -15.59 -31.93 -9.11
N VAL A 9 -16.03 -30.88 -8.44
CA VAL A 9 -15.46 -30.40 -7.17
C VAL A 9 -15.90 -31.35 -6.05
N LEU A 10 -14.95 -32.11 -5.51
CA LEU A 10 -15.17 -32.96 -4.34
C LEU A 10 -14.99 -32.10 -3.07
N PHE A 11 -16.09 -31.81 -2.39
CA PHE A 11 -16.11 -31.15 -1.09
C PHE A 11 -15.65 -32.16 -0.01
N LEU A 12 -14.50 -31.93 0.60
CA LEU A 12 -14.07 -32.68 1.79
C LEU A 12 -14.17 -31.75 3.01
N CYS A 13 -15.25 -31.90 3.77
CA CYS A 13 -15.43 -31.26 5.09
C CYS A 13 -14.57 -31.99 6.12
N ILE A 14 -13.56 -31.32 6.67
CA ILE A 14 -12.83 -31.78 7.85
C ILE A 14 -13.32 -30.97 9.07
N LEU A 15 -14.11 -31.66 9.94
CA LEU A 15 -14.49 -31.20 11.28
C LEU A 15 -13.32 -31.47 12.23
N ILE A 16 -12.70 -30.42 12.74
CA ILE A 16 -11.75 -30.53 13.86
C ILE A 16 -12.44 -29.99 15.12
N ALA A 17 -12.83 -30.88 16.01
CA ALA A 17 -13.26 -30.58 17.37
C ALA A 17 -12.02 -30.46 18.25
N CYS A 18 -11.76 -29.28 18.82
CA CYS A 18 -10.78 -29.10 19.89
C CYS A 18 -11.49 -28.87 21.21
N THR A 19 -11.53 -29.92 22.03
CA THR A 19 -11.86 -29.89 23.46
C THR A 19 -10.60 -29.65 24.28
N GLY A 20 -10.72 -28.82 25.32
CA GLY A 20 -9.90 -28.91 26.53
C GLY A 20 -8.92 -27.78 26.77
N CYS A 21 -9.29 -26.83 27.64
CA CYS A 21 -8.34 -26.02 28.40
C CYS A 21 -8.69 -26.08 29.88
N THR A 22 -7.82 -26.74 30.62
CA THR A 22 -7.78 -26.72 32.11
C THR A 22 -6.81 -25.58 32.49
N ALA A 23 -7.27 -24.66 33.35
CA ALA A 23 -6.43 -23.63 33.96
C ALA A 23 -5.75 -24.11 35.23
N PRO A 24 -4.55 -23.62 35.56
CA PRO A 24 -4.14 -23.45 36.94
C PRO A 24 -4.10 -21.98 37.34
N GLN A 25 -4.72 -21.67 38.47
CA GLN A 25 -4.59 -20.40 39.18
C GLN A 25 -3.18 -20.26 39.77
N GLY A 26 -2.59 -19.07 39.56
CA GLY A 26 -1.40 -18.61 40.26
C GLY A 26 -1.56 -17.12 40.56
N THR A 27 -1.75 -16.84 41.86
CA THR A 27 -1.82 -15.51 42.47
C THR A 27 -0.48 -14.83 42.48
N SER A 28 -0.39 -13.57 42.00
CA SER A 28 0.48 -12.50 42.57
C SER A 28 0.14 -11.13 42.02
N PRO A 29 0.17 -10.04 42.82
CA PRO A 29 -0.26 -8.72 42.42
C PRO A 29 0.90 -7.96 41.81
N GLY A 30 0.76 -7.61 40.53
CA GLY A 30 1.66 -6.69 39.83
C GLY A 30 0.83 -5.64 39.13
N THR A 31 0.96 -4.40 39.59
CA THR A 31 0.41 -3.20 38.96
C THR A 31 0.94 -3.09 37.54
N GLY A 32 0.22 -3.61 36.59
CA GLY A 32 0.50 -3.52 35.16
C GLY A 32 -0.61 -2.73 34.50
N THR A 33 -0.30 -1.53 34.07
CA THR A 33 -1.10 -0.70 33.16
C THR A 33 -1.73 -1.56 32.08
N ALA A 34 -3.04 -1.67 32.10
CA ALA A 34 -3.80 -2.30 31.03
C ALA A 34 -3.56 -1.50 29.73
N ALA A 35 -2.67 -2.01 28.89
CA ALA A 35 -2.63 -1.63 27.50
C ALA A 35 -3.95 -2.12 26.90
N GLY A 36 -4.91 -1.21 26.79
CA GLY A 36 -6.15 -1.44 26.05
C GLY A 36 -5.78 -1.86 24.65
N THR A 37 -5.98 -3.12 24.33
CA THR A 37 -6.07 -3.58 22.94
C THR A 37 -7.31 -2.92 22.37
N GLN A 38 -7.16 -1.69 21.86
CA GLN A 38 -8.15 -1.11 20.98
C GLN A 38 -8.17 -2.03 19.77
N ALA A 39 -9.27 -2.74 19.59
CA ALA A 39 -9.62 -3.32 18.31
C ALA A 39 -9.61 -2.17 17.32
N GLN A 40 -8.52 -2.03 16.60
CA GLN A 40 -8.38 -1.09 15.50
C GLN A 40 -9.43 -1.49 14.48
N GLN A 41 -10.54 -0.75 14.46
CA GLN A 41 -11.39 -0.71 13.28
C GLN A 41 -10.45 -0.52 12.11
N ALA A 42 -10.53 -1.40 11.11
CA ALA A 42 -9.72 -1.37 9.91
C ALA A 42 -10.12 -0.15 9.06
N GLY A 43 -9.88 1.04 9.59
CA GLY A 43 -9.78 2.26 8.83
C GLY A 43 -8.48 2.20 8.04
N ALA A 44 -8.52 2.62 6.79
CA ALA A 44 -7.33 2.70 5.96
C ALA A 44 -6.22 3.45 6.71
N ASN A 45 -5.02 2.86 6.78
CA ASN A 45 -3.88 3.58 7.34
C ASN A 45 -3.41 4.64 6.34
N LEU A 46 -3.99 5.83 6.44
CA LEU A 46 -3.69 6.97 5.59
C LEU A 46 -2.63 7.91 6.19
N VAL A 47 -2.00 7.53 7.30
CA VAL A 47 -0.92 8.34 7.89
C VAL A 47 0.37 8.10 7.12
N PRO A 48 0.95 9.14 6.43
CA PRO A 48 2.24 8.99 5.79
C PRO A 48 3.32 8.67 6.82
N GLY A 49 4.17 7.69 6.49
CA GLY A 49 5.34 7.36 7.29
C GLY A 49 6.58 8.09 6.78
N GLN A 50 7.70 7.88 7.47
CA GLN A 50 8.98 8.41 7.02
C GLN A 50 9.44 7.71 5.73
N THR A 51 10.13 8.48 4.87
CA THR A 51 10.85 7.96 3.72
C THR A 51 12.28 7.57 4.11
N ASP A 52 12.87 6.65 3.36
CA ASP A 52 14.23 6.21 3.60
C ASP A 52 15.25 7.22 3.05
N LYS A 53 16.37 7.35 3.74
CA LYS A 53 17.50 8.12 3.23
C LYS A 53 18.24 7.29 2.19
N VAL A 54 18.07 7.64 0.91
CA VAL A 54 18.82 7.03 -0.18
C VAL A 54 20.22 7.61 -0.23
N PRO A 55 21.30 6.79 -0.34
CA PRO A 55 22.66 7.30 -0.56
C PRO A 55 22.73 8.18 -1.82
N ASP A 56 23.56 9.23 -1.79
CA ASP A 56 23.63 10.24 -2.86
C ASP A 56 23.90 9.63 -4.25
N TYR A 57 24.76 8.61 -4.32
CA TYR A 57 25.07 7.92 -5.57
C TYR A 57 23.90 7.07 -6.11
N ASN A 58 22.93 6.74 -5.27
CA ASN A 58 21.69 6.04 -5.63
C ASN A 58 20.49 6.99 -5.66
N ALA A 59 20.69 8.29 -5.50
CA ALA A 59 19.60 9.26 -5.44
C ALA A 59 18.76 9.23 -6.72
N VAL A 60 17.45 9.06 -6.54
CA VAL A 60 16.44 9.06 -7.59
C VAL A 60 15.25 9.90 -7.17
N THR A 61 14.54 10.44 -8.13
CA THR A 61 13.35 11.27 -7.92
C THR A 61 12.16 10.62 -8.59
N VAL A 62 11.10 10.43 -7.80
CA VAL A 62 9.78 10.01 -8.29
C VAL A 62 8.79 11.11 -7.92
N ASP A 63 8.07 11.59 -8.89
CA ASP A 63 7.01 12.58 -8.70
C ASP A 63 5.65 11.87 -8.60
N VAL A 64 4.85 12.30 -7.64
CA VAL A 64 3.46 11.86 -7.48
C VAL A 64 2.58 13.08 -7.76
N GLY A 65 1.92 13.06 -8.90
CA GLY A 65 1.05 14.15 -9.35
C GLY A 65 -0.12 14.43 -8.40
N GLU A 66 -0.81 15.52 -8.64
CA GLU A 66 -2.06 15.83 -7.94
C GLU A 66 -3.16 14.82 -8.33
N LYS A 67 -4.08 14.59 -7.42
CA LYS A 67 -5.25 13.77 -7.73
C LYS A 67 -6.25 14.55 -8.59
N GLU A 68 -6.57 14.00 -9.75
CA GLU A 68 -7.55 14.58 -10.65
C GLU A 68 -9.00 14.38 -10.14
N TYR A 69 -9.96 15.11 -10.72
CA TYR A 69 -11.39 14.98 -10.38
C TYR A 69 -11.93 13.55 -10.56
N ASN A 70 -11.49 12.88 -11.64
CA ASN A 70 -11.84 11.48 -11.92
C ASN A 70 -11.17 10.47 -10.97
N GLY A 71 -10.29 10.97 -10.06
CA GLY A 71 -9.54 10.19 -9.09
C GLY A 71 -8.20 9.66 -9.59
N ILE A 72 -7.80 9.94 -10.82
CA ILE A 72 -6.51 9.48 -11.34
C ILE A 72 -5.36 10.21 -10.62
N ILE A 73 -4.35 9.42 -10.24
CA ILE A 73 -3.08 9.90 -9.70
C ILE A 73 -1.98 9.32 -10.58
N THR A 74 -1.19 10.19 -11.21
CA THR A 74 -0.06 9.81 -12.05
C THR A 74 1.23 9.82 -11.24
N VAL A 75 1.99 8.73 -11.29
CA VAL A 75 3.30 8.62 -10.65
C VAL A 75 4.35 8.52 -11.74
N THR A 76 5.28 9.47 -11.78
CA THR A 76 6.27 9.60 -12.84
C THR A 76 7.69 9.46 -12.31
N PHE A 77 8.51 8.65 -12.94
CA PHE A 77 9.94 8.56 -12.65
C PHE A 77 10.71 9.70 -13.31
N GLN A 78 11.27 10.59 -12.52
CA GLN A 78 12.03 11.75 -13.01
C GLN A 78 13.51 11.44 -13.25
N GLY A 79 13.96 10.23 -12.90
CA GLY A 79 15.37 9.84 -12.98
C GLY A 79 16.17 10.29 -11.77
N GLY A 80 17.47 10.41 -11.93
CA GLY A 80 18.41 10.80 -10.88
C GLY A 80 19.78 10.18 -11.09
N MET A 81 20.73 10.48 -10.21
CA MET A 81 22.10 9.98 -10.31
C MET A 81 22.15 8.44 -10.23
N GLY A 82 21.28 7.85 -9.41
CA GLY A 82 21.18 6.39 -9.22
C GLY A 82 20.32 5.67 -10.26
N GLN A 83 19.81 6.35 -11.30
CA GLN A 83 18.89 5.76 -12.28
C GLN A 83 19.40 4.46 -12.90
N ILE A 84 20.72 4.37 -13.19
CA ILE A 84 21.34 3.19 -13.82
C ILE A 84 21.31 1.94 -12.92
N HIS A 85 21.13 2.14 -11.62
CA HIS A 85 21.04 1.09 -10.61
C HIS A 85 19.58 0.71 -10.25
N VAL A 86 18.60 1.38 -10.83
CA VAL A 86 17.19 1.08 -10.55
C VAL A 86 16.78 -0.20 -11.26
N LYS A 87 16.35 -1.19 -10.49
CA LYS A 87 15.82 -2.46 -10.99
C LYS A 87 14.30 -2.45 -11.10
N LYS A 88 13.62 -1.82 -10.13
CA LYS A 88 12.16 -1.82 -10.05
C LYS A 88 11.65 -0.62 -9.27
N ILE A 89 10.51 -0.10 -9.67
CA ILE A 89 9.80 0.96 -8.96
C ILE A 89 8.37 0.48 -8.70
N ASP A 90 8.05 0.21 -7.44
CA ASP A 90 6.72 -0.24 -7.02
C ASP A 90 5.95 0.91 -6.40
N VAL A 91 4.72 1.05 -6.81
CA VAL A 91 3.76 2.02 -6.26
C VAL A 91 2.64 1.26 -5.57
N LYS A 92 2.33 1.67 -4.35
CA LYS A 92 1.20 1.19 -3.58
C LYS A 92 0.33 2.38 -3.22
N MET A 93 -0.92 2.33 -3.60
CA MET A 93 -1.92 3.32 -3.22
C MET A 93 -2.96 2.68 -2.29
N THR A 94 -3.19 3.32 -1.16
CA THR A 94 -4.26 2.96 -0.23
C THR A 94 -5.35 4.02 -0.30
N LYS A 95 -6.54 3.63 -0.75
CA LYS A 95 -7.70 4.52 -0.83
C LYS A 95 -8.30 4.79 0.54
N ASN A 96 -9.10 5.83 0.63
CA ASN A 96 -9.81 6.18 1.85
C ASN A 96 -10.71 5.04 2.40
N ASP A 97 -11.24 4.19 1.54
CA ASP A 97 -12.06 3.02 1.90
C ASP A 97 -11.23 1.79 2.36
N GLY A 98 -9.90 1.91 2.41
CA GLY A 98 -8.98 0.83 2.75
C GLY A 98 -8.57 -0.06 1.58
N THR A 99 -9.17 0.12 0.39
CA THR A 99 -8.77 -0.63 -0.80
C THR A 99 -7.34 -0.31 -1.19
N VAL A 100 -6.55 -1.34 -1.48
CA VAL A 100 -5.16 -1.18 -1.93
C VAL A 100 -5.05 -1.48 -3.41
N GLN A 101 -4.39 -0.60 -4.14
CA GLN A 101 -4.00 -0.78 -5.54
C GLN A 101 -2.49 -0.69 -5.66
N THR A 102 -1.90 -1.53 -6.52
CA THR A 102 -0.46 -1.53 -6.80
C THR A 102 -0.20 -1.37 -8.28
N ALA A 103 0.90 -0.70 -8.61
CA ALA A 103 1.39 -0.56 -9.97
C ALA A 103 2.92 -0.60 -9.97
N THR A 104 3.52 -0.80 -11.14
CA THR A 104 4.98 -0.69 -11.34
C THR A 104 5.23 0.39 -12.37
N VAL A 105 6.13 1.33 -12.05
CA VAL A 105 6.61 2.34 -12.98
C VAL A 105 7.85 1.81 -13.70
N GLY A 106 8.03 2.15 -14.97
CA GLY A 106 9.25 1.82 -15.70
C GLY A 106 10.48 2.55 -15.13
N THR A 107 11.68 2.11 -15.54
CA THR A 107 12.95 2.61 -14.99
C THR A 107 13.63 3.66 -15.86
N LYS A 108 12.97 4.10 -16.93
CA LYS A 108 13.47 5.19 -17.78
C LYS A 108 12.86 6.50 -17.30
N LYS A 109 13.66 7.57 -17.37
CA LYS A 109 13.17 8.91 -17.07
C LYS A 109 11.96 9.24 -17.94
N GLY A 110 10.86 9.67 -17.32
CA GLY A 110 9.59 9.96 -17.94
C GLY A 110 8.60 8.79 -17.97
N ASP A 111 9.03 7.57 -17.63
CA ASP A 111 8.10 6.46 -17.46
C ASP A 111 7.12 6.78 -16.31
N PHE A 112 5.86 6.39 -16.49
CA PHE A 112 4.83 6.66 -15.51
C PHE A 112 3.86 5.48 -15.32
N ALA A 113 3.09 5.53 -14.24
CA ALA A 113 1.94 4.68 -14.00
C ALA A 113 0.78 5.53 -13.48
N GLU A 114 -0.43 5.16 -13.88
CA GLU A 114 -1.67 5.78 -13.41
C GLU A 114 -2.39 4.83 -12.46
N LEU A 115 -2.86 5.38 -11.34
CA LEU A 115 -3.65 4.64 -10.36
C LEU A 115 -5.01 5.29 -10.20
N GLN A 116 -6.04 4.47 -10.11
CA GLN A 116 -7.40 4.94 -9.90
C GLN A 116 -7.72 5.06 -8.41
N GLY A 117 -7.53 6.25 -7.87
CA GLY A 117 -7.91 6.61 -6.50
C GLY A 117 -9.40 6.90 -6.32
N THR A 118 -9.73 7.47 -5.17
CA THR A 118 -11.08 7.91 -4.83
C THR A 118 -11.46 9.12 -5.69
N ARG A 119 -12.64 9.10 -6.31
CA ARG A 119 -13.12 10.21 -7.15
C ARG A 119 -13.41 11.46 -6.33
N GLY A 120 -13.25 12.61 -6.95
CA GLY A 120 -13.51 13.92 -6.33
C GLY A 120 -14.99 14.37 -6.37
N GLU A 121 -15.95 13.42 -6.25
CA GLU A 121 -17.39 13.67 -6.43
C GLU A 121 -18.15 13.67 -5.10
N GLY A 122 -19.14 14.55 -4.98
CA GLY A 122 -20.08 14.57 -3.85
C GLY A 122 -19.39 14.56 -2.48
N SER A 123 -19.79 13.66 -1.61
CA SER A 123 -19.23 13.48 -0.26
C SER A 123 -17.80 12.90 -0.27
N LEU A 124 -17.32 12.41 -1.41
CA LEU A 124 -15.95 11.88 -1.59
C LEU A 124 -14.95 12.97 -1.95
N ARG A 125 -15.43 14.19 -2.18
CA ARG A 125 -14.57 15.35 -2.46
C ARG A 125 -13.65 15.62 -1.27
N GLY A 126 -12.36 15.77 -1.53
CA GLY A 126 -11.36 16.00 -0.49
C GLY A 126 -10.95 14.74 0.28
N GLN A 127 -11.50 13.56 -0.04
CA GLN A 127 -11.04 12.32 0.57
C GLN A 127 -9.61 11.99 0.10
N PRO A 128 -8.65 11.83 1.03
CA PRO A 128 -7.27 11.55 0.67
C PRO A 128 -7.09 10.08 0.28
N ASP A 129 -6.17 9.85 -0.66
CA ASP A 129 -5.57 8.54 -0.90
C ASP A 129 -4.08 8.62 -0.57
N ARG A 130 -3.52 7.58 0.05
CA ARG A 130 -2.10 7.51 0.39
C ARG A 130 -1.35 6.80 -0.71
N VAL A 131 -0.27 7.42 -1.19
CA VAL A 131 0.61 6.85 -2.21
C VAL A 131 2.00 6.64 -1.63
N GLU A 132 2.45 5.40 -1.64
CA GLU A 132 3.77 4.95 -1.23
C GLU A 132 4.54 4.49 -2.46
N VAL A 133 5.77 4.95 -2.63
CA VAL A 133 6.65 4.51 -3.72
C VAL A 133 7.92 3.93 -3.16
N SER A 134 8.25 2.73 -3.59
CA SER A 134 9.47 2.02 -3.23
C SER A 134 10.32 1.75 -4.46
N VAL A 135 11.61 2.04 -4.37
CA VAL A 135 12.59 1.79 -5.43
C VAL A 135 13.53 0.69 -5.00
N THR A 136 13.62 -0.37 -5.80
CA THR A 136 14.56 -1.47 -5.59
C THR A 136 15.74 -1.29 -6.52
N MET A 137 16.94 -1.30 -5.95
CA MET A 137 18.21 -1.17 -6.66
C MET A 137 18.73 -2.53 -7.14
N ASP A 138 19.71 -2.53 -8.02
CA ASP A 138 20.38 -3.72 -8.57
C ASP A 138 21.08 -4.57 -7.49
N ASN A 139 21.57 -3.95 -6.42
CA ASN A 139 22.14 -4.60 -5.24
C ASN A 139 21.08 -5.27 -4.33
N GLY A 140 19.78 -5.22 -4.69
CA GLY A 140 18.66 -5.80 -3.95
C GLY A 140 18.14 -4.94 -2.80
N GLN A 141 18.74 -3.79 -2.50
CA GLN A 141 18.21 -2.87 -1.50
C GLN A 141 16.95 -2.17 -2.02
N THR A 142 15.95 -2.01 -1.14
CA THR A 142 14.70 -1.31 -1.45
C THR A 142 14.56 -0.12 -0.52
N TYR A 143 14.25 1.04 -1.10
CA TYR A 143 14.04 2.30 -0.40
C TYR A 143 12.64 2.82 -0.64
N LYS A 144 11.94 3.20 0.42
CA LYS A 144 10.69 3.96 0.31
C LYS A 144 11.04 5.43 0.07
N VAL A 145 10.88 5.88 -1.16
CA VAL A 145 11.31 7.21 -1.59
C VAL A 145 10.21 8.25 -1.52
N VAL A 146 8.94 7.83 -1.57
CA VAL A 146 7.76 8.71 -1.45
C VAL A 146 6.73 8.07 -0.54
N ASP A 147 6.10 8.88 0.30
CA ASP A 147 4.95 8.49 1.12
C ASP A 147 4.10 9.74 1.39
N VAL A 148 3.04 9.92 0.61
CA VAL A 148 2.27 11.16 0.58
C VAL A 148 0.77 10.89 0.52
N LEU A 149 -0.01 11.86 0.99
CA LEU A 149 -1.44 11.92 0.74
C LEU A 149 -1.71 12.74 -0.51
N ARG A 150 -2.70 12.31 -1.27
CA ARG A 150 -3.23 13.03 -2.42
C ARG A 150 -4.74 13.15 -2.30
N GLU A 151 -5.22 14.38 -2.28
CA GLU A 151 -6.64 14.72 -2.29
C GLU A 151 -6.98 15.54 -3.52
N TYR A 152 -8.19 15.44 -4.01
CA TYR A 152 -8.67 16.34 -5.05
C TYR A 152 -8.96 17.71 -4.44
N ARG A 153 -8.32 18.74 -4.97
CA ARG A 153 -8.57 20.13 -4.64
C ARG A 153 -9.23 20.83 -5.81
N SER A 154 -10.44 21.31 -5.62
CA SER A 154 -11.09 22.20 -6.59
C SER A 154 -10.25 23.46 -6.71
N ARG A 155 -9.84 23.77 -7.91
CA ARG A 155 -9.36 25.13 -8.22
C ARG A 155 -10.59 26.02 -8.24
N GLY A 156 -10.70 26.90 -7.23
CA GLY A 156 -11.76 27.90 -7.11
C GLY A 156 -11.69 28.95 -8.20
#